data_4cac0b4189514a78650902c5d424f763
#
_entry.id   4cac0b4189514a78650902c5d424f763
#
_cell.length_a   1.000
_cell.length_b   1.000
_cell.length_c   1.000
_cell.angle_alpha   90.00
_cell.angle_beta   90.00
_cell.angle_gamma   90.00
#
_symmetry.space_group_name_H-M   'P 1'
#
loop_
_entity.id
_entity.type
_entity.pdbx_description
1 polymer ?
#
loop_
_entity_poly.entity_id
_entity_poly.type
_entity_poly.pdbx_seq_one_letter_code
_entity_poly.pdbx_strand_id
1 'polypeptide(L)'
;MLRVSMLVGLWLVSATAAAQQDIAPAHMKCTGNEPFWSIDVGPSNALLDRLAEPRERAVYRGQLQRFMYLEPEWLVWRGQSIRQSTHVLTIVARREACQDTMADGPPADYRAIISFADGTAATGCCRARFAYDVNEAPLAEPAKKATDDWSRLLPDLAPGIVACINDGGVPVASVAHAAPLETGRASILLRSTDGSLQTCAVDLATRKIESIQPLAGTPPTGTDRPRLLPAREQPPLVTCGRLERALDERGQLTGYLHYEPCD
;
A
#
# COMPACT_ATOMS: atom_id res chain seq x y z
N MET A 1 53.76 42.04 13.55
CA MET A 1 52.95 41.62 12.40
C MET A 1 52.37 40.25 12.71
N LEU A 2 51.13 40.21 13.22
CA LEU A 2 50.43 38.97 13.61
C LEU A 2 49.52 38.53 12.47
N ARG A 3 49.77 37.33 11.87
CA ARG A 3 48.91 36.74 10.86
C ARG A 3 47.87 35.86 11.57
N VAL A 4 46.62 36.28 11.54
CA VAL A 4 45.48 35.49 11.97
C VAL A 4 45.01 34.64 10.79
N SER A 5 45.19 33.30 10.86
CA SER A 5 44.66 32.36 9.90
C SER A 5 43.24 31.97 10.31
N MET A 6 42.26 32.35 9.50
CA MET A 6 40.85 32.04 9.66
C MET A 6 40.59 30.68 9.03
N LEU A 7 40.38 29.63 9.83
CA LEU A 7 39.94 28.31 9.38
C LEU A 7 38.41 28.33 9.19
N VAL A 8 37.97 28.30 7.94
CA VAL A 8 36.56 28.14 7.59
C VAL A 8 36.26 26.62 7.60
N GLY A 9 35.60 26.20 8.65
CA GLY A 9 35.10 24.82 8.74
C GLY A 9 33.89 24.60 7.85
N LEU A 10 34.04 23.79 6.80
CA LEU A 10 32.98 23.37 5.91
C LEU A 10 32.16 22.25 6.62
N TRP A 11 30.98 22.58 7.15
CA TRP A 11 30.04 21.57 7.67
C TRP A 11 29.34 20.91 6.50
N LEU A 12 29.73 19.67 6.16
CA LEU A 12 28.99 18.79 5.29
C LEU A 12 27.77 18.25 6.06
N VAL A 13 26.61 18.83 5.81
CA VAL A 13 25.33 18.29 6.26
C VAL A 13 25.03 17.09 5.36
N SER A 14 25.36 15.89 5.82
CA SER A 14 24.91 14.66 5.20
C SER A 14 23.41 14.51 5.46
N ALA A 15 22.59 14.77 4.43
CA ALA A 15 21.19 14.43 4.45
C ALA A 15 21.09 12.89 4.41
N THR A 16 20.95 12.27 5.56
CA THR A 16 20.56 10.86 5.65
C THR A 16 19.09 10.79 5.20
N ALA A 17 18.85 10.27 3.99
CA ALA A 17 17.52 9.81 3.61
C ALA A 17 17.11 8.75 4.65
N ALA A 18 16.14 9.08 5.49
CA ALA A 18 15.54 8.12 6.39
C ALA A 18 14.91 7.02 5.53
N ALA A 19 15.52 5.83 5.52
CA ALA A 19 14.94 4.67 4.87
C ALA A 19 13.63 4.36 5.61
N GLN A 20 12.52 4.32 4.87
CA GLN A 20 11.24 3.86 5.41
C GLN A 20 11.43 2.44 5.95
N GLN A 21 11.14 2.24 7.24
CA GLN A 21 11.28 0.93 7.86
C GLN A 21 10.08 0.04 7.50
N ASP A 22 10.37 -1.17 7.04
CA ASP A 22 9.37 -2.21 6.85
C ASP A 22 8.85 -2.66 8.20
N ILE A 23 7.57 -2.41 8.51
CA ILE A 23 7.02 -2.70 9.84
C ILE A 23 6.16 -3.96 9.89
N ALA A 24 5.41 -4.24 8.85
CA ALA A 24 4.49 -5.36 8.84
C ALA A 24 4.54 -6.14 7.53
N PRO A 25 4.50 -7.48 7.58
CA PRO A 25 4.35 -8.25 6.36
C PRO A 25 2.95 -8.01 5.79
N ALA A 26 2.88 -7.49 4.56
CA ALA A 26 1.63 -7.14 3.91
C ALA A 26 1.14 -8.22 2.95
N HIS A 27 2.07 -8.99 2.38
CA HIS A 27 1.76 -10.02 1.41
C HIS A 27 2.89 -11.04 1.35
N MET A 28 2.54 -12.32 1.17
CA MET A 28 3.50 -13.39 0.97
C MET A 28 2.96 -14.37 -0.05
N LYS A 29 3.71 -14.63 -1.11
CA LYS A 29 3.40 -15.65 -2.11
C LYS A 29 4.38 -16.78 -2.00
N CYS A 30 3.86 -18.00 -1.81
CA CYS A 30 4.66 -19.21 -1.71
C CYS A 30 4.27 -20.23 -2.77
N THR A 31 5.25 -20.99 -3.23
CA THR A 31 5.08 -22.09 -4.19
C THR A 31 5.93 -23.29 -3.77
N GLY A 32 5.47 -24.48 -4.10
CA GLY A 32 6.22 -25.73 -3.95
C GLY A 32 5.86 -26.74 -5.03
N ASN A 33 6.77 -27.66 -5.32
CA ASN A 33 6.70 -28.53 -6.50
C ASN A 33 6.33 -29.97 -6.17
N GLU A 34 6.49 -30.43 -4.92
CA GLU A 34 6.22 -31.82 -4.52
C GLU A 34 5.49 -31.90 -3.18
N PRO A 35 4.13 -32.02 -3.18
CA PRO A 35 3.22 -31.85 -4.32
C PRO A 35 3.17 -30.40 -4.82
N PHE A 36 2.68 -30.18 -6.05
CA PHE A 36 2.49 -28.81 -6.56
C PHE A 36 1.46 -28.05 -5.75
N TRP A 37 1.85 -26.94 -5.19
CA TRP A 37 0.98 -26.03 -4.47
C TRP A 37 1.44 -24.58 -4.65
N SER A 38 0.49 -23.67 -4.56
CA SER A 38 0.74 -22.26 -4.43
C SER A 38 -0.22 -21.66 -3.41
N ILE A 39 0.24 -20.66 -2.70
CA ILE A 39 -0.59 -19.89 -1.78
C ILE A 39 -0.26 -18.42 -1.89
N ASP A 40 -1.31 -17.62 -1.94
CA ASP A 40 -1.28 -16.17 -1.93
C ASP A 40 -1.83 -15.70 -0.59
N VAL A 41 -0.96 -15.11 0.24
CA VAL A 41 -1.23 -14.74 1.62
C VAL A 41 -1.29 -13.23 1.72
N GLY A 42 -2.46 -12.72 2.07
CA GLY A 42 -2.66 -11.33 2.49
C GLY A 42 -2.64 -11.16 4.02
N PRO A 43 -2.89 -9.95 4.52
CA PRO A 43 -2.84 -9.66 5.96
C PRO A 43 -3.83 -10.49 6.79
N SER A 44 -5.03 -10.77 6.24
CA SER A 44 -6.13 -11.44 6.96
C SER A 44 -6.67 -12.69 6.27
N ASN A 45 -6.20 -13.01 5.08
CA ASN A 45 -6.69 -14.15 4.30
C ASN A 45 -5.57 -14.80 3.48
N ALA A 46 -5.81 -16.01 3.03
CA ALA A 46 -4.95 -16.69 2.07
C ALA A 46 -5.78 -17.51 1.08
N LEU A 47 -5.32 -17.57 -0.16
CA LEU A 47 -5.87 -18.40 -1.22
C LEU A 47 -4.89 -19.53 -1.53
N LEU A 48 -5.25 -20.75 -1.14
CA LEU A 48 -4.51 -21.97 -1.48
C LEU A 48 -5.01 -22.52 -2.83
N ASP A 49 -4.07 -22.93 -3.66
CA ASP A 49 -4.31 -23.76 -4.85
C ASP A 49 -3.30 -24.93 -4.81
N ARG A 50 -3.79 -26.15 -4.65
CA ARG A 50 -2.99 -27.36 -4.52
C ARG A 50 -3.44 -28.38 -5.55
N LEU A 51 -2.49 -28.93 -6.31
CA LEU A 51 -2.73 -30.06 -7.20
C LEU A 51 -2.76 -31.34 -6.35
N ALA A 52 -3.92 -31.62 -5.77
CA ALA A 52 -4.25 -32.89 -5.13
C ALA A 52 -5.35 -33.58 -5.95
N GLU A 53 -5.68 -34.80 -5.65
CA GLU A 53 -6.84 -35.47 -6.24
C GLU A 53 -7.92 -35.69 -5.16
N PRO A 54 -9.01 -34.89 -5.19
CA PRO A 54 -9.33 -33.82 -6.15
C PRO A 54 -8.52 -32.53 -5.91
N ARG A 55 -8.36 -31.69 -6.94
CA ARG A 55 -7.66 -30.37 -6.81
C ARG A 55 -8.30 -29.54 -5.70
N GLU A 56 -7.48 -29.03 -4.81
CA GLU A 56 -7.91 -28.23 -3.69
C GLU A 56 -7.72 -26.73 -4.00
N ARG A 57 -8.83 -25.98 -4.01
CA ARG A 57 -8.84 -24.52 -3.97
C ARG A 57 -9.61 -24.04 -2.76
N ALA A 58 -8.94 -23.40 -1.83
CA ALA A 58 -9.54 -23.02 -0.56
C ALA A 58 -9.09 -21.62 -0.11
N VAL A 59 -10.03 -20.89 0.48
CA VAL A 59 -9.76 -19.60 1.13
C VAL A 59 -9.72 -19.84 2.63
N TYR A 60 -8.67 -19.32 3.25
CA TYR A 60 -8.44 -19.36 4.68
C TYR A 60 -8.47 -17.93 5.23
N ARG A 61 -8.96 -17.75 6.45
CA ARG A 61 -8.87 -16.52 7.23
C ARG A 61 -7.86 -16.71 8.33
N GLY A 62 -6.89 -15.81 8.42
CA GLY A 62 -5.78 -15.93 9.37
C GLY A 62 -4.99 -14.64 9.47
N GLN A 63 -3.81 -14.73 10.04
CA GLN A 63 -2.91 -13.59 10.23
C GLN A 63 -1.49 -13.96 9.85
N LEU A 64 -0.80 -13.00 9.21
CA LEU A 64 0.62 -13.07 8.93
C LEU A 64 1.38 -12.33 10.03
N GLN A 65 2.33 -13.01 10.65
CA GLN A 65 3.14 -12.51 11.76
C GLN A 65 4.63 -12.55 11.40
N ARG A 66 5.37 -11.56 11.85
CA ARG A 66 6.82 -11.45 11.71
C ARG A 66 7.48 -11.60 13.07
N PHE A 67 8.47 -12.48 13.17
CA PHE A 67 9.29 -12.65 14.36
C PHE A 67 10.62 -11.93 14.16
N MET A 68 10.68 -10.65 14.59
CA MET A 68 11.82 -9.76 14.34
C MET A 68 13.06 -10.06 15.18
N TYR A 69 12.90 -10.76 16.31
CA TYR A 69 14.00 -11.02 17.24
C TYR A 69 14.66 -12.39 17.06
N LEU A 70 14.24 -13.15 16.05
CA LEU A 70 14.85 -14.41 15.67
C LEU A 70 15.76 -14.22 14.49
N GLU A 71 17.01 -14.65 14.60
CA GLU A 71 17.94 -14.68 13.46
C GLU A 71 18.18 -16.13 13.03
N PRO A 72 17.92 -16.42 11.76
CA PRO A 72 17.33 -15.54 10.73
C PRO A 72 15.86 -15.21 11.02
N GLU A 73 15.35 -14.16 10.36
CA GLU A 73 13.95 -13.73 10.44
C GLU A 73 12.97 -14.87 10.06
N TRP A 74 11.84 -14.91 10.76
CA TRP A 74 10.76 -15.85 10.50
C TRP A 74 9.44 -15.14 10.26
N LEU A 75 8.69 -15.65 9.28
CA LEU A 75 7.30 -15.29 9.03
C LEU A 75 6.43 -16.51 9.31
N VAL A 76 5.33 -16.30 10.01
CA VAL A 76 4.35 -17.35 10.29
C VAL A 76 2.97 -16.86 9.89
N TRP A 77 2.29 -17.65 9.08
CA TRP A 77 0.88 -17.45 8.79
C TRP A 77 0.10 -18.67 9.28
N ARG A 78 -1.00 -18.41 9.97
CA ARG A 78 -1.94 -19.45 10.41
C ARG A 78 -3.36 -18.99 10.23
N GLY A 79 -4.18 -19.84 9.63
CA GLY A 79 -5.58 -19.54 9.40
C GLY A 79 -6.46 -20.76 9.32
N GLN A 80 -7.77 -20.49 9.38
CA GLN A 80 -8.83 -21.49 9.29
C GLN A 80 -9.59 -21.32 7.97
N SER A 81 -10.00 -22.45 7.37
CA SER A 81 -10.84 -22.43 6.16
C SER A 81 -12.16 -21.70 6.44
N ILE A 82 -12.58 -20.84 5.53
CA ILE A 82 -13.87 -20.13 5.63
C ILE A 82 -15.08 -21.09 5.46
N ARG A 83 -14.85 -22.28 4.88
CA ARG A 83 -15.89 -23.30 4.67
C ARG A 83 -15.94 -24.36 5.78
N GLN A 84 -14.78 -24.69 6.36
CA GLN A 84 -14.64 -25.75 7.35
C GLN A 84 -13.70 -25.29 8.46
N SER A 85 -14.23 -24.83 9.60
CA SER A 85 -13.45 -24.25 10.68
C SER A 85 -12.45 -25.20 11.35
N THR A 86 -12.63 -26.51 11.18
CA THR A 86 -11.68 -27.53 11.65
C THR A 86 -10.44 -27.64 10.77
N HIS A 87 -10.53 -27.15 9.52
CA HIS A 87 -9.41 -27.15 8.59
C HIS A 87 -8.49 -25.97 8.88
N VAL A 88 -7.34 -26.25 9.44
CA VAL A 88 -6.29 -25.26 9.76
C VAL A 88 -5.14 -25.44 8.79
N LEU A 89 -4.62 -24.33 8.30
CA LEU A 89 -3.43 -24.27 7.47
C LEU A 89 -2.39 -23.40 8.19
N THR A 90 -1.14 -23.86 8.19
CA THR A 90 -0.02 -23.12 8.78
C THR A 90 1.14 -23.08 7.79
N ILE A 91 1.74 -21.90 7.65
CA ILE A 91 2.96 -21.68 6.88
C ILE A 91 4.00 -21.13 7.85
N VAL A 92 5.19 -21.70 7.83
CA VAL A 92 6.35 -21.18 8.55
C VAL A 92 7.43 -20.92 7.49
N ALA A 93 7.84 -19.67 7.33
CA ALA A 93 8.84 -19.26 6.36
C ALA A 93 10.03 -18.63 7.07
N ARG A 94 11.22 -19.16 6.79
CA ARG A 94 12.49 -18.69 7.33
C ARG A 94 13.22 -17.88 6.25
N ARG A 95 13.80 -16.75 6.62
CA ARG A 95 14.61 -15.95 5.70
C ARG A 95 15.88 -16.72 5.32
N GLU A 96 15.85 -17.24 4.12
CA GLU A 96 16.89 -18.05 3.53
C GLU A 96 16.67 -18.11 2.02
N ALA A 97 17.70 -17.82 1.24
CA ALA A 97 17.60 -17.90 -0.22
C ALA A 97 17.07 -19.28 -0.65
N CYS A 98 15.99 -19.29 -1.39
CA CYS A 98 15.28 -20.50 -1.79
C CYS A 98 15.11 -20.52 -3.30
N GLN A 99 15.74 -21.49 -3.98
CA GLN A 99 15.60 -21.68 -5.41
C GLN A 99 14.46 -22.66 -5.68
N ASP A 100 13.45 -22.18 -6.39
CA ASP A 100 12.43 -23.04 -6.98
C ASP A 100 13.03 -23.72 -8.21
N THR A 101 13.12 -25.04 -8.21
CA THR A 101 13.73 -25.83 -9.28
C THR A 101 12.93 -25.84 -10.58
N MET A 102 11.67 -25.40 -10.53
CA MET A 102 10.74 -25.35 -11.67
C MET A 102 10.50 -23.92 -12.19
N ALA A 103 11.09 -22.92 -11.56
CA ALA A 103 10.93 -21.52 -11.95
C ALA A 103 12.26 -20.92 -12.43
N ASP A 104 12.24 -20.33 -13.62
CA ASP A 104 13.30 -19.46 -14.08
C ASP A 104 13.19 -18.10 -13.36
N GLY A 105 14.27 -17.66 -12.74
CA GLY A 105 14.29 -16.37 -12.08
C GLY A 105 15.18 -16.32 -10.83
N PRO A 106 15.29 -15.14 -10.19
CA PRO A 106 16.11 -15.00 -9.00
C PRO A 106 15.53 -15.84 -7.84
N PRO A 107 16.37 -16.31 -6.91
CA PRO A 107 15.92 -17.00 -5.71
C PRO A 107 14.85 -16.21 -4.96
N ALA A 108 13.94 -16.91 -4.30
CA ALA A 108 13.02 -16.30 -3.35
C ALA A 108 13.72 -16.04 -2.02
N ASP A 109 13.19 -15.12 -1.22
CA ASP A 109 13.85 -14.64 0.00
C ASP A 109 13.68 -15.57 1.19
N TYR A 110 12.68 -16.48 1.12
CA TYR A 110 12.32 -17.36 2.23
C TYR A 110 12.15 -18.80 1.77
N ARG A 111 12.64 -19.71 2.59
CA ARG A 111 12.29 -21.14 2.55
C ARG A 111 11.12 -21.39 3.49
N ALA A 112 10.12 -22.14 3.04
CA ALA A 112 8.91 -22.37 3.79
C ALA A 112 8.58 -23.85 3.96
N ILE A 113 7.86 -24.12 5.06
CA ILE A 113 7.13 -25.35 5.31
C ILE A 113 5.66 -24.97 5.42
N ILE A 114 4.80 -25.68 4.69
CA ILE A 114 3.35 -25.59 4.79
C ILE A 114 2.79 -26.89 5.40
N SER A 115 1.91 -26.75 6.37
CA SER A 115 1.12 -27.84 6.93
C SER A 115 -0.32 -27.68 6.48
N PHE A 116 -0.83 -28.65 5.73
CA PHE A 116 -2.17 -28.67 5.21
C PHE A 116 -3.19 -29.21 6.21
N ALA A 117 -4.47 -28.94 5.93
CA ALA A 117 -5.57 -29.37 6.79
C ALA A 117 -5.75 -30.90 6.89
N ASP A 118 -5.26 -31.65 5.92
CA ASP A 118 -5.27 -33.12 5.89
C ASP A 118 -4.14 -33.76 6.73
N GLY A 119 -3.32 -32.93 7.42
CA GLY A 119 -2.21 -33.37 8.21
C GLY A 119 -0.91 -33.62 7.43
N THR A 120 -0.92 -33.46 6.11
CA THR A 120 0.29 -33.55 5.29
C THR A 120 1.07 -32.22 5.36
N ALA A 121 2.35 -32.28 5.00
CA ALA A 121 3.20 -31.09 4.91
C ALA A 121 4.04 -31.12 3.64
N ALA A 122 4.45 -29.92 3.18
CA ALA A 122 5.32 -29.76 2.03
C ALA A 122 6.29 -28.60 2.27
N THR A 123 7.36 -28.57 1.48
CA THR A 123 8.31 -27.47 1.46
C THR A 123 8.13 -26.61 0.21
N GLY A 124 8.62 -25.36 0.26
CA GLY A 124 8.59 -24.47 -0.88
C GLY A 124 9.34 -23.19 -0.64
N CYS A 125 9.21 -22.28 -1.58
CA CYS A 125 9.86 -20.97 -1.57
C CYS A 125 8.81 -19.86 -1.48
N CYS A 126 9.11 -18.80 -0.71
CA CYS A 126 8.22 -17.65 -0.57
C CYS A 126 8.92 -16.34 -0.88
N ARG A 127 8.16 -15.41 -1.46
CA ARG A 127 8.49 -13.99 -1.58
C ARG A 127 7.54 -13.19 -0.70
N ALA A 128 8.09 -12.35 0.17
CA ALA A 128 7.31 -11.48 1.03
C ALA A 128 7.44 -10.01 0.61
N ARG A 129 6.36 -9.24 0.82
CA ARG A 129 6.34 -7.78 0.71
C ARG A 129 5.92 -7.21 2.05
N PHE A 130 6.60 -6.16 2.47
CA PHE A 130 6.35 -5.48 3.73
C PHE A 130 5.68 -4.13 3.46
N ALA A 131 4.77 -3.75 4.34
CA ALA A 131 4.17 -2.43 4.29
C ALA A 131 5.12 -1.39 4.90
N TYR A 132 5.06 -0.16 4.38
CA TYR A 132 5.75 0.98 4.97
C TYR A 132 5.02 1.46 6.23
N ASP A 133 5.77 2.06 7.16
CA ASP A 133 5.15 2.87 8.21
C ASP A 133 4.70 4.19 7.62
N VAL A 134 3.41 4.28 7.33
CA VAL A 134 2.84 5.49 6.73
C VAL A 134 2.89 6.70 7.66
N ASN A 135 3.07 6.49 8.99
CA ASN A 135 3.20 7.57 9.96
C ASN A 135 4.58 8.23 9.90
N GLU A 136 5.59 7.47 9.44
CA GLU A 136 6.95 7.96 9.23
C GLU A 136 7.14 8.64 7.85
N ALA A 137 6.12 8.58 6.98
CA ALA A 137 6.18 9.25 5.69
C ALA A 137 6.35 10.76 5.87
N PRO A 138 7.17 11.43 5.04
CA PRO A 138 7.36 12.87 5.11
C PRO A 138 6.06 13.62 4.84
N LEU A 139 5.98 14.87 5.27
CA LEU A 139 4.87 15.74 4.96
C LEU A 139 4.93 16.18 3.49
N ALA A 140 3.77 16.20 2.85
CA ALA A 140 3.62 16.76 1.51
C ALA A 140 3.90 18.27 1.54
N GLU A 141 4.78 18.73 0.64
CA GLU A 141 5.08 20.15 0.53
C GLU A 141 4.12 20.82 -0.47
N PRO A 142 3.46 21.93 -0.10
CA PRO A 142 2.65 22.73 -1.03
C PRO A 142 3.50 23.27 -2.19
N ALA A 143 2.88 23.51 -3.34
CA ALA A 143 3.57 24.13 -4.46
C ALA A 143 3.97 25.57 -4.12
N LYS A 144 5.23 25.89 -4.36
CA LYS A 144 5.74 27.28 -4.30
C LYS A 144 5.48 28.07 -5.60
N LYS A 145 5.12 27.39 -6.68
CA LYS A 145 4.81 27.94 -8.01
C LYS A 145 3.68 27.16 -8.66
N ALA A 146 3.06 27.72 -9.70
CA ALA A 146 2.08 27.00 -10.51
C ALA A 146 2.68 25.67 -11.03
N THR A 147 1.94 24.59 -10.92
CA THR A 147 2.36 23.22 -11.23
C THR A 147 1.18 22.43 -11.77
N ASP A 148 1.45 21.47 -12.66
CA ASP A 148 0.47 20.49 -13.14
C ASP A 148 0.24 19.34 -12.13
N ASP A 149 1.07 19.27 -11.07
CA ASP A 149 0.90 18.31 -9.99
C ASP A 149 -0.22 18.77 -9.03
N TRP A 150 -1.40 18.22 -9.21
CA TRP A 150 -2.59 18.56 -8.43
C TRP A 150 -2.41 18.36 -6.92
N SER A 151 -1.54 17.44 -6.52
CA SER A 151 -1.29 17.15 -5.09
C SER A 151 -0.68 18.36 -4.36
N ARG A 152 -0.05 19.24 -5.08
CA ARG A 152 0.53 20.48 -4.54
C ARG A 152 -0.53 21.56 -4.28
N LEU A 153 -1.73 21.40 -4.83
CA LEU A 153 -2.89 22.24 -4.56
C LEU A 153 -3.78 21.67 -3.44
N LEU A 154 -3.33 20.59 -2.83
CA LEU A 154 -4.10 19.84 -1.85
C LEU A 154 -4.60 20.69 -0.66
N PRO A 155 -3.85 21.64 -0.09
CA PRO A 155 -4.37 22.50 0.97
C PRO A 155 -5.65 23.23 0.56
N ASP A 156 -5.70 23.76 -0.65
CA ASP A 156 -6.87 24.51 -1.16
C ASP A 156 -8.03 23.57 -1.54
N LEU A 157 -7.73 22.34 -1.97
CA LEU A 157 -8.70 21.36 -2.43
C LEU A 157 -9.20 20.41 -1.32
N ALA A 158 -8.48 20.33 -0.20
CA ALA A 158 -8.78 19.40 0.90
C ALA A 158 -10.22 19.50 1.41
N PRO A 159 -10.84 20.69 1.59
CA PRO A 159 -12.23 20.78 2.05
C PRO A 159 -13.21 20.07 1.10
N GLY A 160 -13.01 20.22 -0.21
CA GLY A 160 -13.81 19.54 -1.22
C GLY A 160 -13.56 18.05 -1.31
N ILE A 161 -12.29 17.65 -1.23
CA ILE A 161 -11.88 16.25 -1.24
C ILE A 161 -12.52 15.50 -0.06
N VAL A 162 -12.42 16.06 1.15
CA VAL A 162 -13.00 15.46 2.36
C VAL A 162 -14.52 15.36 2.25
N ALA A 163 -15.20 16.39 1.73
CA ALA A 163 -16.64 16.34 1.49
C ALA A 163 -17.02 15.22 0.50
N CYS A 164 -16.33 15.12 -0.64
CA CYS A 164 -16.60 14.08 -1.63
C CYS A 164 -16.36 12.66 -1.10
N ILE A 165 -15.34 12.46 -0.24
CA ILE A 165 -15.04 11.16 0.36
C ILE A 165 -16.11 10.76 1.40
N ASN A 166 -16.49 11.68 2.27
CA ASN A 166 -17.34 11.36 3.43
C ASN A 166 -18.84 11.42 3.12
N ASP A 167 -19.25 12.40 2.33
CA ASP A 167 -20.67 12.72 2.09
C ASP A 167 -21.13 12.32 0.70
N GLY A 168 -20.23 11.87 -0.16
CA GLY A 168 -20.54 11.50 -1.55
C GLY A 168 -21.31 10.21 -1.73
N GLY A 169 -21.49 9.39 -0.69
CA GLY A 169 -22.20 8.12 -0.77
C GLY A 169 -21.52 7.04 -1.61
N VAL A 170 -20.22 7.24 -1.96
CA VAL A 170 -19.42 6.33 -2.78
C VAL A 170 -18.34 5.68 -1.91
N PRO A 171 -18.13 4.35 -1.98
CA PRO A 171 -17.04 3.70 -1.26
C PRO A 171 -15.69 4.02 -1.92
N VAL A 172 -15.09 5.17 -1.56
CA VAL A 172 -13.86 5.69 -2.18
C VAL A 172 -12.64 4.88 -1.75
N ALA A 173 -11.90 4.32 -2.70
CA ALA A 173 -10.59 3.70 -2.46
C ALA A 173 -9.45 4.74 -2.50
N SER A 174 -9.50 5.68 -3.45
CA SER A 174 -8.52 6.75 -3.59
C SER A 174 -9.09 7.94 -4.35
N VAL A 175 -8.43 9.10 -4.23
CA VAL A 175 -8.62 10.23 -5.13
C VAL A 175 -7.54 10.14 -6.21
N ALA A 176 -7.97 10.02 -7.45
CA ALA A 176 -7.08 9.84 -8.59
C ALA A 176 -6.60 11.19 -9.15
N HIS A 177 -7.42 12.24 -9.03
CA HIS A 177 -7.11 13.59 -9.49
C HIS A 177 -8.01 14.61 -8.79
N ALA A 178 -7.54 15.84 -8.67
CA ALA A 178 -8.34 16.95 -8.21
C ALA A 178 -7.91 18.23 -8.92
N ALA A 179 -8.87 19.04 -9.35
CA ALA A 179 -8.59 20.29 -10.03
C ALA A 179 -9.56 21.39 -9.59
N PRO A 180 -9.09 22.62 -9.39
CA PRO A 180 -9.97 23.75 -9.19
C PRO A 180 -10.73 24.03 -10.49
N LEU A 181 -12.00 24.38 -10.35
CA LEU A 181 -12.83 24.92 -11.40
C LEU A 181 -12.99 26.43 -11.19
N GLU A 182 -13.48 27.12 -12.19
CA GLU A 182 -13.85 28.54 -12.05
C GLU A 182 -14.89 28.70 -10.93
N THR A 183 -14.91 29.89 -10.29
CA THR A 183 -15.91 30.26 -9.27
C THR A 183 -15.87 29.53 -7.93
N GLY A 184 -14.68 29.12 -7.45
CA GLY A 184 -14.54 28.52 -6.11
C GLY A 184 -15.03 27.08 -5.99
N ARG A 185 -15.17 26.39 -7.11
CA ARG A 185 -15.54 24.97 -7.19
C ARG A 185 -14.34 24.09 -7.48
N ALA A 186 -14.48 22.80 -7.22
CA ALA A 186 -13.48 21.79 -7.61
C ALA A 186 -14.14 20.58 -8.26
N SER A 187 -13.37 19.93 -9.14
CA SER A 187 -13.67 18.61 -9.69
C SER A 187 -12.73 17.60 -9.08
N ILE A 188 -13.28 16.61 -8.40
CA ILE A 188 -12.53 15.55 -7.70
C ILE A 188 -12.81 14.22 -8.39
N LEU A 189 -11.79 13.58 -8.92
CA LEU A 189 -11.90 12.27 -9.53
C LEU A 189 -11.66 11.19 -8.48
N LEU A 190 -12.72 10.49 -8.12
CA LEU A 190 -12.74 9.43 -7.13
C LEU A 190 -12.57 8.06 -7.81
N ARG A 191 -11.74 7.20 -7.25
CA ARG A 191 -11.71 5.77 -7.56
C ARG A 191 -12.42 5.01 -6.46
N SER A 192 -13.49 4.31 -6.81
CA SER A 192 -14.23 3.45 -5.90
C SER A 192 -13.49 2.15 -5.58
N THR A 193 -13.92 1.44 -4.56
CA THR A 193 -13.34 0.14 -4.15
C THR A 193 -13.52 -0.97 -5.19
N ASP A 194 -14.48 -0.83 -6.11
CA ASP A 194 -14.68 -1.71 -7.26
C ASP A 194 -13.82 -1.32 -8.49
N GLY A 195 -13.02 -0.25 -8.37
CA GLY A 195 -12.15 0.26 -9.42
C GLY A 195 -12.81 1.28 -10.36
N SER A 196 -14.13 1.51 -10.25
CA SER A 196 -14.83 2.50 -11.09
C SER A 196 -14.38 3.92 -10.77
N LEU A 197 -14.42 4.79 -11.78
CA LEU A 197 -14.08 6.22 -11.64
C LEU A 197 -15.34 7.07 -11.65
N GLN A 198 -15.40 8.01 -10.70
CA GLN A 198 -16.50 8.95 -10.55
C GLN A 198 -15.98 10.37 -10.39
N THR A 199 -16.63 11.32 -10.99
CA THR A 199 -16.34 12.76 -10.85
C THR A 199 -17.30 13.36 -9.83
N CYS A 200 -16.74 13.93 -8.77
CA CYS A 200 -17.46 14.71 -7.78
C CYS A 200 -17.21 16.20 -8.03
N ALA A 201 -18.26 16.96 -8.29
CA ALA A 201 -18.23 18.42 -8.34
C ALA A 201 -18.66 18.97 -6.99
N VAL A 202 -17.87 19.89 -6.43
CA VAL A 202 -18.07 20.41 -5.06
C VAL A 202 -17.74 21.90 -4.99
N ASP A 203 -18.52 22.66 -4.26
CA ASP A 203 -18.24 24.03 -3.85
C ASP A 203 -17.27 24.02 -2.67
N LEU A 204 -16.10 24.66 -2.83
CA LEU A 204 -15.04 24.63 -1.82
C LEU A 204 -15.35 25.43 -0.56
N ALA A 205 -16.11 26.53 -0.69
CA ALA A 205 -16.44 27.40 0.43
C ALA A 205 -17.53 26.78 1.33
N THR A 206 -18.58 26.23 0.73
CA THR A 206 -19.70 25.62 1.44
C THR A 206 -19.54 24.13 1.69
N ARG A 207 -18.59 23.47 1.00
CA ARG A 207 -18.37 22.01 0.96
C ARG A 207 -19.57 21.24 0.44
N LYS A 208 -20.49 21.91 -0.24
CA LYS A 208 -21.69 21.29 -0.80
C LYS A 208 -21.34 20.53 -2.08
N ILE A 209 -21.64 19.24 -2.12
CA ILE A 209 -21.55 18.42 -3.31
C ILE A 209 -22.67 18.84 -4.27
N GLU A 210 -22.29 19.21 -5.47
CA GLU A 210 -23.23 19.59 -6.54
C GLU A 210 -23.65 18.37 -7.35
N SER A 211 -22.71 17.49 -7.64
CA SER A 211 -22.98 16.25 -8.37
C SER A 211 -21.92 15.19 -8.14
N ILE A 212 -22.31 13.92 -8.24
CA ILE A 212 -21.41 12.78 -8.38
C ILE A 212 -21.90 11.96 -9.57
N GLN A 213 -21.02 11.74 -10.53
CA GLN A 213 -21.37 11.04 -11.76
C GLN A 213 -20.24 10.11 -12.19
N PRO A 214 -20.54 8.95 -12.80
CA PRO A 214 -19.52 8.14 -13.44
C PRO A 214 -18.70 8.97 -14.41
N LEU A 215 -17.38 8.76 -14.45
CA LEU A 215 -16.52 9.44 -15.40
C LEU A 215 -16.94 9.08 -16.84
N ALA A 216 -17.34 10.09 -17.61
CA ALA A 216 -17.60 9.92 -19.02
C ALA A 216 -16.29 10.10 -19.81
N GLY A 217 -15.86 9.07 -20.54
CA GLY A 217 -14.69 9.13 -21.41
C GLY A 217 -13.38 8.71 -20.75
N THR A 218 -12.26 9.12 -21.35
CA THR A 218 -10.92 8.77 -20.89
C THR A 218 -10.51 9.65 -19.70
N PRO A 219 -9.89 9.04 -18.65
CA PRO A 219 -9.35 9.81 -17.55
C PRO A 219 -8.35 10.89 -18.03
N PRO A 220 -8.23 12.03 -17.34
CA PRO A 220 -7.22 13.03 -17.65
C PRO A 220 -5.81 12.44 -17.69
N THR A 221 -4.96 12.94 -18.58
CA THR A 221 -3.55 12.52 -18.63
C THR A 221 -2.88 12.81 -17.29
N GLY A 222 -2.10 11.85 -16.77
CA GLY A 222 -1.47 11.96 -15.44
C GLY A 222 -2.37 11.59 -14.27
N THR A 223 -3.62 11.17 -14.53
CA THR A 223 -4.50 10.58 -13.52
C THR A 223 -3.81 9.41 -12.86
N ASP A 224 -4.00 9.27 -11.55
CA ASP A 224 -3.37 8.26 -10.70
C ASP A 224 -1.89 8.54 -10.30
N ARG A 225 -1.34 9.75 -10.57
CA ARG A 225 0.04 10.08 -10.15
C ARG A 225 0.17 11.51 -9.66
N PRO A 226 0.23 11.74 -8.35
CA PRO A 226 0.02 10.80 -7.25
C PRO A 226 -1.45 10.49 -7.01
N ARG A 227 -1.74 9.41 -6.28
CA ARG A 227 -3.06 9.11 -5.72
C ARG A 227 -3.13 9.55 -4.27
N LEU A 228 -4.23 10.16 -3.83
CA LEU A 228 -4.48 10.34 -2.41
C LEU A 228 -5.25 9.14 -1.86
N LEU A 229 -4.63 8.42 -0.95
CA LEU A 229 -5.25 7.37 -0.14
C LEU A 229 -5.87 8.04 1.09
N PRO A 230 -7.20 8.00 1.27
CA PRO A 230 -7.86 8.70 2.38
C PRO A 230 -7.36 8.23 3.76
N ALA A 231 -7.23 9.15 4.71
CA ALA A 231 -7.02 8.79 6.10
C ALA A 231 -8.23 8.01 6.62
N ARG A 232 -7.97 6.88 7.27
CA ARG A 232 -8.97 5.98 7.87
C ARG A 232 -8.47 5.50 9.22
N GLU A 233 -9.36 4.90 10.00
CA GLU A 233 -9.01 4.27 11.28
C GLU A 233 -7.88 3.23 11.11
N GLN A 234 -7.94 2.45 10.02
CA GLN A 234 -6.84 1.57 9.61
C GLN A 234 -6.03 2.23 8.49
N PRO A 235 -4.73 2.48 8.71
CA PRO A 235 -3.86 3.04 7.68
C PRO A 235 -3.79 2.15 6.43
N PRO A 236 -3.57 2.74 5.24
CA PRO A 236 -3.41 1.95 4.03
C PRO A 236 -2.13 1.10 4.08
N LEU A 237 -2.22 -0.14 3.60
CA LEU A 237 -1.06 -1.01 3.43
C LEU A 237 -0.38 -0.68 2.09
N VAL A 238 0.72 0.05 2.14
CA VAL A 238 1.51 0.42 0.96
C VAL A 238 2.87 -0.28 1.03
N THR A 239 3.21 -1.02 -0.01
CA THR A 239 4.41 -1.88 -0.06
C THR A 239 5.45 -1.40 -1.08
N CYS A 240 5.17 -0.32 -1.80
CA CYS A 240 6.04 0.19 -2.86
C CYS A 240 5.71 1.65 -3.17
N GLY A 241 6.57 2.30 -3.95
CA GLY A 241 6.41 3.70 -4.30
C GLY A 241 6.81 4.66 -3.17
N ARG A 242 6.63 5.95 -3.42
CA ARG A 242 6.90 7.00 -2.44
C ARG A 242 5.59 7.46 -1.80
N LEU A 243 5.63 7.67 -0.48
CA LEU A 243 4.52 8.20 0.30
C LEU A 243 4.84 9.58 0.85
N GLU A 244 3.81 10.44 0.91
CA GLU A 244 3.84 11.70 1.65
C GLU A 244 2.53 11.84 2.44
N ARG A 245 2.60 12.34 3.66
CA ARG A 245 1.39 12.65 4.47
C ARG A 245 0.80 13.98 4.02
N ALA A 246 -0.47 13.98 3.68
CA ALA A 246 -1.22 15.14 3.26
C ALA A 246 -2.04 15.70 4.41
N LEU A 247 -1.80 16.96 4.77
CA LEU A 247 -2.52 17.66 5.81
C LEU A 247 -3.46 18.70 5.21
N ASP A 248 -4.56 18.98 5.89
CA ASP A 248 -5.41 20.14 5.59
C ASP A 248 -4.81 21.43 6.18
N GLU A 249 -5.49 22.56 5.95
CA GLU A 249 -5.11 23.89 6.48
C GLU A 249 -5.02 23.94 8.01
N ARG A 250 -5.68 23.01 8.73
CA ARG A 250 -5.69 22.90 10.18
C ARG A 250 -4.62 21.95 10.71
N GLY A 251 -3.81 21.36 9.82
CA GLY A 251 -2.80 20.37 10.16
C GLY A 251 -3.38 18.98 10.47
N GLN A 252 -4.64 18.72 10.08
CA GLN A 252 -5.24 17.39 10.22
C GLN A 252 -4.91 16.51 9.02
N LEU A 253 -4.66 15.23 9.28
CA LEU A 253 -4.32 14.27 8.23
C LEU A 253 -5.52 14.02 7.33
N THR A 254 -5.43 14.44 6.07
CA THR A 254 -6.42 14.17 5.01
C THR A 254 -6.21 12.79 4.39
N GLY A 255 -4.97 12.36 4.30
CA GLY A 255 -4.58 11.09 3.71
C GLY A 255 -3.10 11.01 3.39
N TYR A 256 -2.78 10.08 2.51
CA TYR A 256 -1.41 9.79 2.08
C TYR A 256 -1.31 9.90 0.56
N LEU A 257 -0.46 10.78 0.08
CA LEU A 257 -0.12 10.86 -1.35
C LEU A 257 0.81 9.71 -1.69
N HIS A 258 0.37 8.87 -2.60
CA HIS A 258 1.12 7.72 -3.07
C HIS A 258 1.58 7.95 -4.50
N TYR A 259 2.89 7.96 -4.69
CA TYR A 259 3.55 8.14 -5.98
C TYR A 259 4.04 6.79 -6.48
N GLU A 260 3.56 6.36 -7.64
CA GLU A 260 4.13 5.22 -8.38
C GLU A 260 5.32 5.68 -9.24
N PRO A 261 6.21 4.83 -9.71
CA PRO A 261 6.00 3.39 -9.89
C PRO A 261 6.25 2.55 -8.65
N CYS A 262 5.56 1.42 -8.62
CA CYS A 262 5.87 0.28 -7.81
C CYS A 262 6.70 -0.66 -8.69
N ASP A 263 8.03 -0.57 -8.57
CA ASP A 263 8.98 -1.40 -9.32
C ASP A 263 8.95 -2.87 -8.89
#